data_bfa5f95fcecf96ba38adc820ecc632e4
#
_entry.id   bfa5f95fcecf96ba38adc820ecc632e4
#
_cell.length_a   1.000
_cell.length_b   1.000
_cell.length_c   1.000
_cell.angle_alpha   90.00
_cell.angle_beta   90.00
_cell.angle_gamma   90.00
#
_symmetry.space_group_name_H-M   'P 1'
#
loop_
_entity.id
_entity.type
_entity.pdbx_description
1 polymer ?
#
loop_
_entity_poly.entity_id
_entity_poly.type
_entity_poly.pdbx_seq_one_letter_code
_entity_poly.pdbx_strand_id
1 'polypeptide(L)'
;MKSKVGIIGTGMVGMSYAYSMVNQGTCEELVLIDINKEKTEGEAIDLNHGLSFAPRKMKIYSGDYSDLSDAALVCITAGPPPQEGETRLDTIHKSIAVMKNIISNIKTSGFDGIILVATNPVDIMTYAAWKLSGFDKTKVIGSGTTLDTARLRSALGEKLNINEKNIHAYVIGEHGDSQFVPWSYALCGPKPIYHFAAKNKGISFEELSEIEDEVRNIAYKIIKAKRATYYGIGMSLARITKAVLDNENSILSVSSYLDGEYGHDDVYISVPSVINADGVREVVDLNLD
;
A
#
# COMPACT_ATOMS: atom_id res chain seq x y z
N MET A 1 -20.99 1.72 10.90
CA MET A 1 -20.82 1.76 9.43
C MET A 1 -20.57 0.35 8.94
N LYS A 2 -21.19 -0.10 7.84
CA LYS A 2 -20.81 -1.37 7.23
C LYS A 2 -19.40 -1.24 6.72
N SER A 3 -18.49 -2.11 7.15
CA SER A 3 -17.12 -2.13 6.67
C SER A 3 -16.99 -3.19 5.57
N LYS A 4 -17.41 -2.82 4.35
CA LYS A 4 -17.28 -3.64 3.15
C LYS A 4 -16.08 -3.18 2.34
N VAL A 5 -15.28 -4.15 1.90
CA VAL A 5 -14.09 -3.92 1.09
C VAL A 5 -14.15 -4.76 -0.18
N GLY A 6 -13.85 -4.14 -1.32
CA GLY A 6 -13.68 -4.82 -2.60
C GLY A 6 -12.20 -5.02 -2.90
N ILE A 7 -11.83 -6.21 -3.39
CA ILE A 7 -10.49 -6.50 -3.92
C ILE A 7 -10.63 -6.82 -5.41
N ILE A 8 -9.99 -6.02 -6.26
CA ILE A 8 -9.96 -6.23 -7.70
C ILE A 8 -8.58 -6.77 -8.08
N GLY A 9 -8.56 -8.04 -8.47
CA GLY A 9 -7.37 -8.84 -8.74
C GLY A 9 -7.09 -9.84 -7.62
N THR A 10 -7.39 -11.12 -7.85
CA THR A 10 -7.14 -12.23 -6.91
C THR A 10 -5.83 -12.96 -7.22
N GLY A 11 -4.81 -12.19 -7.62
CA GLY A 11 -3.43 -12.65 -7.73
C GLY A 11 -2.77 -12.83 -6.36
N MET A 12 -1.47 -13.13 -6.33
CA MET A 12 -0.73 -13.35 -5.08
C MET A 12 -0.82 -12.17 -4.10
N VAL A 13 -0.78 -10.93 -4.60
CA VAL A 13 -0.89 -9.73 -3.76
C VAL A 13 -2.31 -9.60 -3.20
N GLY A 14 -3.33 -9.68 -4.07
CA GLY A 14 -4.73 -9.56 -3.63
C GLY A 14 -5.12 -10.62 -2.61
N MET A 15 -4.69 -11.87 -2.81
CA MET A 15 -5.00 -12.94 -1.86
C MET A 15 -4.20 -12.84 -0.56
N SER A 16 -2.94 -12.37 -0.60
CA SER A 16 -2.18 -12.08 0.63
C SER A 16 -2.83 -10.93 1.42
N TYR A 17 -3.37 -9.94 0.73
CA TYR A 17 -4.13 -8.87 1.35
C TYR A 17 -5.44 -9.39 1.95
N ALA A 18 -6.23 -10.16 1.19
CA ALA A 18 -7.46 -10.78 1.69
C ALA A 18 -7.20 -11.62 2.95
N TYR A 19 -6.17 -12.48 2.92
CA TYR A 19 -5.78 -13.29 4.07
C TYR A 19 -5.33 -12.46 5.27
N SER A 20 -4.60 -11.35 5.03
CA SER A 20 -4.23 -10.41 6.10
C SER A 20 -5.45 -9.75 6.74
N MET A 21 -6.45 -9.38 5.93
CA MET A 21 -7.73 -8.83 6.40
C MET A 21 -8.51 -9.81 7.27
N VAL A 22 -8.56 -11.09 6.86
CA VAL A 22 -9.21 -12.17 7.62
C VAL A 22 -8.53 -12.39 8.96
N ASN A 23 -7.20 -12.52 8.97
CA ASN A 23 -6.43 -12.74 10.21
C ASN A 23 -6.52 -11.59 11.21
N GLN A 24 -6.73 -10.36 10.73
CA GLN A 24 -6.87 -9.17 11.58
C GLN A 24 -8.34 -8.83 11.88
N GLY A 25 -9.30 -9.47 11.20
CA GLY A 25 -10.71 -9.16 11.32
C GLY A 25 -11.04 -7.70 10.96
N THR A 26 -10.44 -7.18 9.88
CA THR A 26 -10.43 -5.75 9.59
C THR A 26 -11.78 -5.24 9.05
N CYS A 27 -12.56 -6.08 8.34
CA CYS A 27 -13.86 -5.70 7.78
C CYS A 27 -14.94 -6.73 8.05
N GLU A 28 -16.20 -6.39 7.78
CA GLU A 28 -17.34 -7.30 7.92
C GLU A 28 -17.64 -8.06 6.63
N GLU A 29 -17.40 -7.43 5.48
CA GLU A 29 -17.69 -8.00 4.18
C GLU A 29 -16.51 -7.78 3.24
N LEU A 30 -16.10 -8.83 2.54
CA LEU A 30 -15.00 -8.85 1.59
C LEU A 30 -15.47 -9.40 0.26
N VAL A 31 -15.44 -8.57 -0.78
CA VAL A 31 -15.82 -8.94 -2.15
C VAL A 31 -14.55 -9.16 -2.96
N LEU A 32 -14.42 -10.34 -3.54
CA LEU A 32 -13.31 -10.69 -4.43
C LEU A 32 -13.77 -10.59 -5.89
N ILE A 33 -13.03 -9.84 -6.71
CA ILE A 33 -13.36 -9.61 -8.11
C ILE A 33 -12.11 -9.91 -8.96
N ASP A 34 -12.27 -10.80 -9.93
CA ASP A 34 -11.22 -11.10 -10.93
C ASP A 34 -11.88 -11.50 -12.26
N ILE A 35 -11.11 -11.43 -13.33
CA ILE A 35 -11.54 -11.95 -14.65
C ILE A 35 -11.69 -13.47 -14.65
N ASN A 36 -10.95 -14.19 -13.80
CA ASN A 36 -11.06 -15.62 -13.59
C ASN A 36 -12.01 -15.91 -12.42
N LYS A 37 -13.30 -15.96 -12.72
CA LYS A 37 -14.36 -16.17 -11.70
C LYS A 37 -14.24 -17.51 -11.00
N GLU A 38 -13.94 -18.59 -11.71
CA GLU A 38 -13.80 -19.94 -11.12
C GLU A 38 -12.70 -19.96 -10.06
N LYS A 39 -11.53 -19.37 -10.37
CA LYS A 39 -10.45 -19.21 -9.39
C LYS A 39 -10.91 -18.39 -8.18
N THR A 40 -11.59 -17.26 -8.43
CA THR A 40 -12.02 -16.34 -7.37
C THR A 40 -13.06 -16.98 -6.44
N GLU A 41 -13.94 -17.83 -6.97
CA GLU A 41 -14.87 -18.64 -6.18
C GLU A 41 -14.11 -19.64 -5.28
N GLY A 42 -13.09 -20.31 -5.83
CA GLY A 42 -12.23 -21.21 -5.06
C GLY A 42 -11.51 -20.47 -3.92
N GLU A 43 -10.93 -19.31 -4.18
CA GLU A 43 -10.28 -18.45 -3.17
C GLU A 43 -11.26 -18.01 -2.07
N ALA A 44 -12.48 -17.65 -2.44
CA ALA A 44 -13.51 -17.27 -1.47
C ALA A 44 -13.92 -18.45 -0.58
N ILE A 45 -14.08 -19.65 -1.15
CA ILE A 45 -14.42 -20.87 -0.41
C ILE A 45 -13.30 -21.19 0.59
N ASP A 46 -12.05 -21.17 0.16
CA ASP A 46 -10.88 -21.48 1.00
C ASP A 46 -10.76 -20.52 2.18
N LEU A 47 -10.88 -19.19 1.94
CA LEU A 47 -10.91 -18.20 3.00
C LEU A 47 -12.06 -18.42 3.99
N ASN A 48 -13.26 -18.75 3.50
CA ASN A 48 -14.43 -19.00 4.37
C ASN A 48 -14.22 -20.22 5.28
N HIS A 49 -13.50 -21.27 4.81
CA HIS A 49 -13.17 -22.42 5.66
C HIS A 49 -12.28 -22.02 6.84
N GLY A 50 -11.43 -21.00 6.69
CA GLY A 50 -10.59 -20.46 7.76
C GLY A 50 -11.31 -19.58 8.78
N LEU A 51 -12.54 -19.09 8.50
CA LEU A 51 -13.23 -18.11 9.34
C LEU A 51 -13.56 -18.61 10.75
N SER A 52 -13.65 -19.92 10.97
CA SER A 52 -13.84 -20.48 12.30
C SER A 52 -12.66 -20.19 13.26
N PHE A 53 -11.51 -19.86 12.73
CA PHE A 53 -10.29 -19.51 13.46
C PHE A 53 -9.98 -18.00 13.42
N ALA A 54 -10.76 -17.21 12.68
CA ALA A 54 -10.57 -15.78 12.58
C ALA A 54 -11.08 -15.03 13.83
N PRO A 55 -10.55 -13.84 14.15
CA PRO A 55 -10.94 -13.08 15.33
C PRO A 55 -12.37 -12.55 15.28
N ARG A 56 -12.98 -12.49 14.10
CA ARG A 56 -14.39 -12.12 13.90
C ARG A 56 -15.00 -12.83 12.70
N LYS A 57 -16.32 -12.94 12.69
CA LYS A 57 -17.07 -13.42 11.53
C LYS A 57 -17.04 -12.38 10.40
N MET A 58 -16.77 -12.85 9.19
CA MET A 58 -16.79 -12.06 7.97
C MET A 58 -17.68 -12.74 6.93
N LYS A 59 -18.17 -11.98 5.96
CA LYS A 59 -18.81 -12.49 4.75
C LYS A 59 -17.83 -12.32 3.59
N ILE A 60 -17.34 -13.42 3.01
CA ILE A 60 -16.37 -13.41 1.92
C ILE A 60 -16.97 -14.12 0.71
N TYR A 61 -16.94 -13.49 -0.45
CA TYR A 61 -17.51 -14.08 -1.66
C TYR A 61 -16.86 -13.53 -2.94
N SER A 62 -16.92 -14.34 -4.00
CA SER A 62 -16.65 -13.92 -5.36
C SER A 62 -17.84 -13.10 -5.85
N GLY A 63 -17.59 -11.86 -6.23
CA GLY A 63 -18.62 -10.91 -6.64
C GLY A 63 -18.34 -10.25 -7.99
N ASP A 64 -19.18 -9.30 -8.31
CA ASP A 64 -19.09 -8.45 -9.48
C ASP A 64 -18.94 -6.98 -9.07
N TYR A 65 -18.65 -6.10 -10.04
CA TYR A 65 -18.51 -4.66 -9.77
C TYR A 65 -19.79 -4.02 -9.17
N SER A 66 -20.97 -4.54 -9.48
CA SER A 66 -22.24 -4.09 -8.88
C SER A 66 -22.27 -4.24 -7.35
N ASP A 67 -21.50 -5.18 -6.81
CA ASP A 67 -21.40 -5.41 -5.37
C ASP A 67 -20.58 -4.33 -4.64
N LEU A 68 -19.95 -3.43 -5.37
CA LEU A 68 -19.09 -2.37 -4.82
C LEU A 68 -19.85 -1.10 -4.42
N SER A 69 -21.12 -0.95 -4.79
CA SER A 69 -21.88 0.29 -4.62
C SER A 69 -21.97 0.79 -3.18
N ASP A 70 -21.89 -0.09 -2.20
CA ASP A 70 -21.92 0.22 -0.76
C ASP A 70 -20.58 -0.10 -0.05
N ALA A 71 -19.51 -0.33 -0.82
CA ALA A 71 -18.19 -0.57 -0.25
C ALA A 71 -17.56 0.73 0.28
N ALA A 72 -16.87 0.64 1.41
CA ALA A 72 -16.12 1.77 1.96
C ALA A 72 -14.78 1.97 1.24
N LEU A 73 -14.17 0.87 0.79
CA LEU A 73 -12.88 0.89 0.11
C LEU A 73 -12.82 -0.18 -0.97
N VAL A 74 -12.21 0.17 -2.10
CA VAL A 74 -11.86 -0.77 -3.16
C VAL A 74 -10.35 -0.76 -3.35
N CYS A 75 -9.72 -1.93 -3.25
CA CYS A 75 -8.28 -2.09 -3.48
C CYS A 75 -8.05 -2.71 -4.87
N ILE A 76 -7.24 -2.04 -5.69
CA ILE A 76 -6.85 -2.51 -7.03
C ILE A 76 -5.46 -3.12 -6.95
N THR A 77 -5.39 -4.44 -7.08
CA THR A 77 -4.15 -5.21 -7.14
C THR A 77 -3.97 -5.88 -8.50
N ALA A 78 -4.92 -5.69 -9.41
CA ALA A 78 -4.88 -6.23 -10.76
C ALA A 78 -3.86 -5.48 -11.62
N GLY A 79 -3.08 -6.23 -12.36
CA GLY A 79 -2.13 -5.72 -13.35
C GLY A 79 -1.59 -6.87 -14.19
N PRO A 80 -1.25 -6.63 -15.47
CA PRO A 80 -0.63 -7.64 -16.29
C PRO A 80 0.78 -7.94 -15.74
N PRO A 81 1.17 -9.21 -15.65
CA PRO A 81 2.56 -9.54 -15.34
C PRO A 81 3.46 -9.05 -16.48
N PRO A 82 4.68 -8.53 -16.18
CA PRO A 82 5.64 -8.18 -17.23
C PRO A 82 5.99 -9.43 -18.02
N GLN A 83 6.07 -9.31 -19.35
CA GLN A 83 6.46 -10.40 -20.25
C GLN A 83 7.93 -10.27 -20.64
N GLU A 84 8.53 -11.38 -20.99
CA GLU A 84 9.93 -11.40 -21.43
C GLU A 84 10.10 -10.56 -22.71
N GLY A 85 11.04 -9.61 -22.70
CA GLY A 85 11.31 -8.69 -23.82
C GLY A 85 10.47 -7.40 -23.83
N GLU A 86 9.55 -7.20 -22.89
CA GLU A 86 8.80 -5.95 -22.78
C GLU A 86 9.63 -4.84 -22.14
N THR A 87 9.50 -3.64 -22.71
CA THR A 87 10.07 -2.43 -22.09
C THR A 87 9.17 -1.98 -20.92
N ARG A 88 9.72 -1.13 -20.04
CA ARG A 88 8.97 -0.51 -18.94
C ARG A 88 7.77 0.31 -19.44
N LEU A 89 7.90 0.95 -20.61
CA LEU A 89 6.82 1.71 -21.26
C LEU A 89 5.70 0.81 -21.76
N ASP A 90 6.03 -0.34 -22.37
CA ASP A 90 5.02 -1.29 -22.84
C ASP A 90 4.17 -1.81 -21.68
N THR A 91 4.82 -2.13 -20.56
CA THR A 91 4.16 -2.57 -19.34
C THR A 91 3.23 -1.49 -18.77
N ILE A 92 3.65 -0.22 -18.77
CA ILE A 92 2.83 0.92 -18.32
C ILE A 92 1.60 1.08 -19.22
N HIS A 93 1.74 1.06 -20.53
CA HIS A 93 0.61 1.18 -21.45
C HIS A 93 -0.44 0.09 -21.25
N LYS A 94 -0.01 -1.16 -21.09
CA LYS A 94 -0.91 -2.28 -20.77
C LYS A 94 -1.62 -2.08 -19.42
N SER A 95 -0.87 -1.68 -18.39
CA SER A 95 -1.42 -1.43 -17.05
C SER A 95 -2.45 -0.30 -17.06
N ILE A 96 -2.21 0.78 -17.81
CA ILE A 96 -3.18 1.88 -17.98
C ILE A 96 -4.45 1.39 -18.69
N ALA A 97 -4.34 0.55 -19.71
CA ALA A 97 -5.52 0.00 -20.40
C ALA A 97 -6.37 -0.87 -19.45
N VAL A 98 -5.73 -1.70 -18.62
CA VAL A 98 -6.41 -2.48 -17.58
C VAL A 98 -7.05 -1.56 -16.55
N MET A 99 -6.31 -0.56 -16.04
CA MET A 99 -6.82 0.41 -15.07
C MET A 99 -8.04 1.18 -15.62
N LYS A 100 -8.02 1.59 -16.88
CA LYS A 100 -9.15 2.27 -17.54
C LYS A 100 -10.42 1.40 -17.51
N ASN A 101 -10.30 0.11 -17.79
CA ASN A 101 -11.43 -0.81 -17.73
C ASN A 101 -11.94 -0.96 -16.28
N ILE A 102 -11.06 -1.17 -15.33
CA ILE A 102 -11.40 -1.31 -13.91
C ILE A 102 -12.13 -0.05 -13.40
N ILE A 103 -11.56 1.13 -13.62
CA ILE A 103 -12.14 2.39 -13.16
C ILE A 103 -13.49 2.67 -13.81
N SER A 104 -13.66 2.34 -15.11
CA SER A 104 -14.96 2.45 -15.78
C SER A 104 -16.04 1.60 -15.09
N ASN A 105 -15.71 0.37 -14.73
CA ASN A 105 -16.65 -0.53 -14.02
C ASN A 105 -16.92 -0.06 -12.58
N ILE A 106 -15.91 0.42 -11.85
CA ILE A 106 -16.07 1.03 -10.51
C ILE A 106 -17.06 2.21 -10.59
N LYS A 107 -16.91 3.11 -11.55
CA LYS A 107 -17.83 4.24 -11.74
C LYS A 107 -19.26 3.78 -12.04
N THR A 108 -19.40 2.79 -12.92
CA THR A 108 -20.72 2.25 -13.29
C THR A 108 -21.42 1.57 -12.12
N SER A 109 -20.68 1.04 -11.15
CA SER A 109 -21.26 0.41 -9.95
C SER A 109 -21.92 1.40 -8.98
N GLY A 110 -21.64 2.70 -9.13
CA GLY A 110 -22.09 3.72 -8.18
C GLY A 110 -21.22 3.82 -6.91
N PHE A 111 -20.05 3.18 -6.90
CA PHE A 111 -19.08 3.30 -5.81
C PHE A 111 -18.61 4.75 -5.62
N ASP A 112 -18.57 5.22 -4.37
CA ASP A 112 -18.13 6.57 -3.98
C ASP A 112 -17.14 6.60 -2.80
N GLY A 113 -16.65 5.43 -2.39
CA GLY A 113 -15.67 5.26 -1.29
C GLY A 113 -14.24 5.58 -1.68
N ILE A 114 -13.29 4.95 -0.99
CA ILE A 114 -11.84 5.15 -1.18
C ILE A 114 -11.29 4.14 -2.19
N ILE A 115 -10.53 4.60 -3.16
CA ILE A 115 -9.76 3.76 -4.09
C ILE A 115 -8.34 3.63 -3.56
N LEU A 116 -7.92 2.39 -3.25
CA LEU A 116 -6.55 2.05 -2.87
C LEU A 116 -5.87 1.31 -4.02
N VAL A 117 -4.77 1.85 -4.53
CA VAL A 117 -4.02 1.29 -5.66
C VAL A 117 -2.74 0.61 -5.19
N ALA A 118 -2.53 -0.63 -5.61
CA ALA A 118 -1.31 -1.42 -5.34
C ALA A 118 -0.62 -1.91 -6.63
N THR A 119 -1.20 -1.61 -7.78
CA THR A 119 -0.64 -1.98 -9.10
C THR A 119 0.59 -1.11 -9.41
N ASN A 120 1.70 -1.76 -9.77
CA ASN A 120 2.93 -1.06 -10.17
C ASN A 120 2.91 -0.62 -11.65
N PRO A 121 3.62 0.50 -11.94
CA PRO A 121 4.29 1.43 -11.02
C PRO A 121 3.27 2.26 -10.24
N VAL A 122 3.28 2.13 -8.90
CA VAL A 122 2.15 2.53 -8.05
C VAL A 122 1.81 4.02 -8.14
N ASP A 123 2.80 4.91 -8.16
CA ASP A 123 2.56 6.35 -8.19
C ASP A 123 1.89 6.77 -9.52
N ILE A 124 2.38 6.24 -10.64
CA ILE A 124 1.81 6.46 -11.98
C ILE A 124 0.39 5.87 -12.07
N MET A 125 0.20 4.66 -11.55
CA MET A 125 -1.10 3.99 -11.61
C MET A 125 -2.13 4.65 -10.68
N THR A 126 -1.69 5.23 -9.56
CA THR A 126 -2.55 6.01 -8.66
C THR A 126 -3.00 7.31 -9.35
N TYR A 127 -2.06 8.01 -9.99
CA TYR A 127 -2.38 9.19 -10.78
C TYR A 127 -3.37 8.87 -11.92
N ALA A 128 -3.12 7.77 -12.65
CA ALA A 128 -4.03 7.33 -13.70
C ALA A 128 -5.41 6.97 -13.16
N ALA A 129 -5.50 6.28 -12.03
CA ALA A 129 -6.76 5.95 -11.38
C ALA A 129 -7.54 7.21 -10.99
N TRP A 130 -6.87 8.21 -10.42
CA TRP A 130 -7.46 9.49 -10.09
C TRP A 130 -8.00 10.22 -11.33
N LYS A 131 -7.17 10.44 -12.36
CA LYS A 131 -7.60 11.12 -13.60
C LYS A 131 -8.76 10.41 -14.29
N LEU A 132 -8.77 9.08 -14.31
CA LEU A 132 -9.81 8.28 -14.96
C LEU A 132 -11.11 8.24 -14.14
N SER A 133 -11.01 8.20 -12.82
CA SER A 133 -12.20 8.12 -11.95
C SER A 133 -12.95 9.44 -11.87
N GLY A 134 -12.23 10.55 -11.84
CA GLY A 134 -12.77 11.88 -11.52
C GLY A 134 -13.16 12.03 -10.06
N PHE A 135 -12.68 11.13 -9.18
CA PHE A 135 -12.87 11.23 -7.73
C PHE A 135 -12.06 12.38 -7.16
N ASP A 136 -12.44 12.84 -5.99
CA ASP A 136 -11.61 13.76 -5.24
C ASP A 136 -10.23 13.15 -5.00
N LYS A 137 -9.18 13.98 -5.10
CA LYS A 137 -7.78 13.54 -4.94
C LYS A 137 -7.51 12.89 -3.58
N THR A 138 -8.26 13.27 -2.55
CA THR A 138 -8.16 12.69 -1.21
C THR A 138 -8.68 11.25 -1.14
N LYS A 139 -9.58 10.87 -2.04
CA LYS A 139 -10.19 9.54 -2.10
C LYS A 139 -9.43 8.51 -2.92
N VAL A 140 -8.32 8.89 -3.54
CA VAL A 140 -7.48 7.97 -4.32
C VAL A 140 -6.11 7.90 -3.69
N ILE A 141 -5.72 6.73 -3.23
CA ILE A 141 -4.50 6.48 -2.45
C ILE A 141 -3.71 5.36 -3.12
N GLY A 142 -2.40 5.54 -3.29
CA GLY A 142 -1.51 4.44 -3.64
C GLY A 142 -0.86 3.83 -2.41
N SER A 143 -0.55 2.53 -2.44
CA SER A 143 0.17 1.86 -1.34
C SER A 143 1.51 2.52 -1.03
N GLY A 144 2.11 3.17 -2.01
CA GLY A 144 3.32 3.95 -1.90
C GLY A 144 4.47 3.19 -1.26
N THR A 145 5.23 3.87 -0.45
CA THR A 145 6.37 3.35 0.31
C THR A 145 6.01 2.86 1.72
N THR A 146 4.74 2.54 1.97
CA THR A 146 4.31 1.99 3.27
C THR A 146 5.08 0.70 3.61
N LEU A 147 5.27 -0.20 2.64
CA LEU A 147 6.05 -1.42 2.85
C LEU A 147 7.54 -1.12 3.03
N ASP A 148 8.11 -0.20 2.24
CA ASP A 148 9.53 0.15 2.33
C ASP A 148 9.83 0.82 3.69
N THR A 149 8.91 1.63 4.19
CA THR A 149 8.96 2.18 5.54
C THR A 149 8.95 1.08 6.61
N ALA A 150 8.13 0.05 6.45
CA ALA A 150 8.13 -1.10 7.36
C ALA A 150 9.45 -1.88 7.31
N ARG A 151 10.01 -2.08 6.12
CA ARG A 151 11.33 -2.71 5.92
C ARG A 151 12.44 -1.91 6.58
N LEU A 152 12.43 -0.58 6.40
CA LEU A 152 13.39 0.34 7.04
C LEU A 152 13.32 0.21 8.57
N ARG A 153 12.12 0.28 9.14
CA ARG A 153 11.94 0.16 10.60
C ARG A 153 12.39 -1.19 11.13
N SER A 154 12.12 -2.27 10.40
CA SER A 154 12.56 -3.62 10.78
C SER A 154 14.10 -3.73 10.75
N ALA A 155 14.75 -3.27 9.68
CA ALA A 155 16.22 -3.30 9.57
C ALA A 155 16.90 -2.42 10.65
N LEU A 156 16.37 -1.22 10.89
CA LEU A 156 16.84 -0.36 11.98
C LEU A 156 16.58 -0.98 13.34
N GLY A 157 15.45 -1.63 13.55
CA GLY A 157 15.12 -2.33 14.78
C GLY A 157 16.11 -3.43 15.10
N GLU A 158 16.46 -4.24 14.11
CA GLU A 158 17.47 -5.29 14.21
C GLU A 158 18.86 -4.71 14.49
N LYS A 159 19.32 -3.74 13.70
CA LYS A 159 20.63 -3.10 13.85
C LYS A 159 20.80 -2.43 15.20
N LEU A 160 19.75 -1.76 15.70
CA LEU A 160 19.76 -1.05 16.98
C LEU A 160 19.37 -1.92 18.18
N ASN A 161 18.89 -3.15 17.94
CA ASN A 161 18.28 -4.02 18.95
C ASN A 161 17.17 -3.30 19.73
N ILE A 162 16.24 -2.69 19.00
CA ILE A 162 15.08 -1.96 19.51
C ILE A 162 13.84 -2.47 18.75
N ASN A 163 12.70 -2.57 19.44
CA ASN A 163 11.44 -2.92 18.78
C ASN A 163 11.12 -1.87 17.69
N GLU A 164 10.86 -2.33 16.48
CA GLU A 164 10.60 -1.47 15.31
C GLU A 164 9.42 -0.50 15.52
N LYS A 165 8.49 -0.81 16.42
CA LYS A 165 7.37 0.09 16.78
C LYS A 165 7.81 1.38 17.48
N ASN A 166 9.03 1.41 18.00
CA ASN A 166 9.64 2.60 18.61
C ASN A 166 10.49 3.41 17.63
N ILE A 167 10.52 3.02 16.37
CA ILE A 167 11.26 3.71 15.31
C ILE A 167 10.27 4.50 14.45
N HIS A 168 10.44 5.81 14.43
CA HIS A 168 9.67 6.74 13.62
C HIS A 168 10.57 7.22 12.46
N ALA A 169 10.65 6.41 11.42
CA ALA A 169 11.37 6.70 10.20
C ALA A 169 10.48 6.38 9.02
N TYR A 170 10.67 7.08 7.90
CA TYR A 170 9.86 6.94 6.69
C TYR A 170 10.77 6.75 5.49
N VAL A 171 10.32 5.98 4.52
CA VAL A 171 10.82 6.02 3.15
C VAL A 171 9.83 6.86 2.35
N ILE A 172 10.32 7.83 1.58
CA ILE A 172 9.50 8.75 0.78
C ILE A 172 10.02 8.81 -0.66
N GLY A 173 9.28 9.51 -1.51
CA GLY A 173 9.60 9.63 -2.93
C GLY A 173 8.86 8.62 -3.80
N GLU A 174 9.33 8.36 -5.00
CA GLU A 174 8.79 7.33 -5.89
C GLU A 174 8.99 5.94 -5.26
N HIS A 175 7.95 5.09 -5.28
CA HIS A 175 8.15 3.69 -4.91
C HIS A 175 9.00 2.98 -5.98
N GLY A 176 10.31 2.95 -5.79
CA GLY A 176 11.28 2.42 -6.75
C GLY A 176 12.72 2.79 -6.39
N ASP A 177 13.53 2.92 -7.43
CA ASP A 177 14.99 3.14 -7.25
C ASP A 177 15.34 4.54 -6.74
N SER A 178 14.43 5.52 -6.87
CA SER A 178 14.63 6.91 -6.44
C SER A 178 14.03 7.23 -5.05
N GLN A 179 13.47 6.23 -4.36
CA GLN A 179 13.03 6.41 -2.97
C GLN A 179 14.21 6.72 -2.04
N PHE A 180 13.95 7.48 -0.99
CA PHE A 180 14.97 7.86 -0.02
C PHE A 180 14.43 8.01 1.40
N VAL A 181 15.33 8.08 2.37
CA VAL A 181 15.02 8.27 3.79
C VAL A 181 15.34 9.70 4.21
N PRO A 182 14.37 10.51 4.64
CA PRO A 182 14.64 11.81 5.24
C PRO A 182 15.19 11.63 6.67
N TRP A 183 16.49 11.38 6.76
CA TRP A 183 17.17 11.01 7.99
C TRP A 183 17.07 12.04 9.11
N SER A 184 16.95 13.33 8.76
CA SER A 184 16.74 14.42 9.72
C SER A 184 15.44 14.27 10.53
N TYR A 185 14.47 13.54 9.97
CA TYR A 185 13.17 13.23 10.61
C TYR A 185 13.09 11.83 11.21
N ALA A 186 14.18 11.05 11.14
CA ALA A 186 14.20 9.71 11.70
C ALA A 186 14.47 9.72 13.21
N LEU A 187 13.56 9.13 13.99
CA LEU A 187 13.64 9.07 15.45
C LEU A 187 13.66 7.63 15.96
N CYS A 188 14.40 7.40 17.04
CA CYS A 188 14.30 6.22 17.88
C CYS A 188 13.75 6.63 19.26
N GLY A 189 12.49 6.32 19.52
CA GLY A 189 11.75 6.93 20.61
C GLY A 189 11.76 8.46 20.46
N PRO A 190 12.12 9.24 21.51
CA PRO A 190 12.11 10.70 21.45
C PRO A 190 13.41 11.30 20.88
N LYS A 191 14.38 10.49 20.44
CA LYS A 191 15.72 10.98 20.05
C LYS A 191 15.94 10.83 18.54
N PRO A 192 16.65 11.80 17.90
CA PRO A 192 17.15 11.60 16.54
C PRO A 192 17.93 10.29 16.45
N ILE A 193 17.64 9.51 15.39
CA ILE A 193 18.13 8.14 15.29
C ILE A 193 19.67 8.06 15.23
N TYR A 194 20.30 9.02 14.54
CA TYR A 194 21.76 9.09 14.44
C TYR A 194 22.42 9.35 15.79
N HIS A 195 21.84 10.21 16.65
CA HIS A 195 22.34 10.41 18.01
C HIS A 195 22.16 9.17 18.88
N PHE A 196 21.04 8.46 18.73
CA PHE A 196 20.80 7.23 19.45
C PHE A 196 21.79 6.14 19.00
N ALA A 197 21.98 5.98 17.70
CA ALA A 197 22.88 5.00 17.11
C ALA A 197 24.35 5.22 17.54
N ALA A 198 24.86 6.42 17.38
CA ALA A 198 26.25 6.76 17.72
C ALA A 198 26.51 6.61 19.23
N LYS A 199 25.65 7.19 20.08
CA LYS A 199 25.86 7.21 21.54
C LYS A 199 25.68 5.86 22.21
N ASN A 200 24.67 5.09 21.79
CA ASN A 200 24.29 3.87 22.50
C ASN A 200 24.83 2.58 21.84
N LYS A 201 25.21 2.64 20.57
CA LYS A 201 25.61 1.47 19.77
C LYS A 201 26.94 1.64 19.03
N GLY A 202 27.51 2.85 19.00
CA GLY A 202 28.73 3.14 18.26
C GLY A 202 28.57 3.00 16.73
N ILE A 203 27.33 3.10 16.24
CA ILE A 203 26.98 2.97 14.82
C ILE A 203 27.11 4.35 14.17
N SER A 204 27.84 4.44 13.07
CA SER A 204 28.03 5.66 12.31
C SER A 204 26.82 6.00 11.42
N PHE A 205 26.80 7.22 10.88
CA PHE A 205 25.76 7.63 9.92
C PHE A 205 25.89 6.83 8.61
N GLU A 206 27.10 6.56 8.18
CA GLU A 206 27.39 5.75 6.97
C GLU A 206 26.79 4.34 7.10
N GLU A 207 26.92 3.69 8.26
CA GLU A 207 26.33 2.39 8.51
C GLU A 207 24.79 2.43 8.55
N LEU A 208 24.18 3.57 8.92
CA LEU A 208 22.72 3.75 8.80
C LEU A 208 22.30 3.94 7.34
N SER A 209 23.11 4.66 6.56
CA SER A 209 22.85 4.88 5.12
C SER A 209 22.91 3.59 4.32
N GLU A 210 23.78 2.64 4.68
CA GLU A 210 23.84 1.30 4.07
C GLU A 210 22.49 0.56 4.19
N ILE A 211 21.75 0.79 5.28
CA ILE A 211 20.42 0.20 5.48
C ILE A 211 19.41 0.73 4.45
N GLU A 212 19.51 1.99 4.05
CA GLU A 212 18.67 2.55 2.99
C GLU A 212 18.87 1.82 1.67
N ASP A 213 20.11 1.54 1.29
CA ASP A 213 20.43 0.79 0.09
C ASP A 213 19.97 -0.67 0.18
N GLU A 214 20.07 -1.29 1.34
CA GLU A 214 19.54 -2.63 1.57
C GLU A 214 18.00 -2.65 1.42
N VAL A 215 17.30 -1.67 1.97
CA VAL A 215 15.84 -1.55 1.86
C VAL A 215 15.41 -1.36 0.41
N ARG A 216 16.12 -0.51 -0.35
CA ARG A 216 15.87 -0.30 -1.79
C ARG A 216 16.02 -1.59 -2.58
N ASN A 217 16.99 -2.42 -2.25
CA ASN A 217 17.34 -3.63 -3.00
C ASN A 217 16.67 -4.91 -2.49
N ILE A 218 16.04 -4.91 -1.31
CA ILE A 218 15.50 -6.14 -0.69
C ILE A 218 14.41 -6.80 -1.54
N ALA A 219 13.62 -6.02 -2.29
CA ALA A 219 12.60 -6.54 -3.19
C ALA A 219 13.20 -7.44 -4.26
N TYR A 220 14.31 -7.03 -4.86
CA TYR A 220 15.03 -7.82 -5.88
C TYR A 220 15.55 -9.15 -5.31
N LYS A 221 16.07 -9.13 -4.07
CA LYS A 221 16.53 -10.34 -3.38
C LYS A 221 15.36 -11.32 -3.16
N ILE A 222 14.20 -10.82 -2.72
CA ILE A 222 13.00 -11.65 -2.51
C ILE A 222 12.48 -12.21 -3.84
N ILE A 223 12.42 -11.39 -4.90
CA ILE A 223 11.94 -11.82 -6.22
C ILE A 223 12.88 -12.89 -6.81
N LYS A 224 14.19 -12.71 -6.65
CA LYS A 224 15.18 -13.71 -7.08
C LYS A 224 14.99 -15.06 -6.37
N ALA A 225 14.64 -15.03 -5.09
CA ALA A 225 14.48 -16.24 -4.27
C ALA A 225 13.14 -16.95 -4.49
N LYS A 226 12.04 -16.21 -4.63
CA LYS A 226 10.68 -16.80 -4.67
C LYS A 226 9.78 -16.27 -5.80
N ARG A 227 10.37 -15.58 -6.79
CA ARG A 227 9.76 -15.03 -8.01
C ARG A 227 8.85 -13.82 -7.81
N ALA A 228 8.30 -13.58 -6.62
CA ALA A 228 7.42 -12.45 -6.33
C ALA A 228 7.49 -12.09 -4.85
N THR A 229 7.13 -10.84 -4.53
CA THR A 229 6.87 -10.37 -3.16
C THR A 229 5.38 -10.10 -3.00
N TYR A 230 4.74 -10.59 -1.94
CA TYR A 230 3.29 -10.45 -1.75
C TYR A 230 2.84 -10.41 -0.28
N TYR A 231 3.54 -11.07 0.66
CA TYR A 231 3.09 -11.06 2.07
C TYR A 231 3.21 -9.68 2.72
N GLY A 232 4.37 -9.03 2.55
CA GLY A 232 4.60 -7.70 3.12
C GLY A 232 3.64 -6.65 2.57
N ILE A 233 3.42 -6.63 1.25
CA ILE A 233 2.47 -5.70 0.65
C ILE A 233 1.03 -6.02 1.08
N GLY A 234 0.65 -7.29 1.22
CA GLY A 234 -0.65 -7.68 1.75
C GLY A 234 -0.91 -7.12 3.15
N MET A 235 0.08 -7.19 4.04
CA MET A 235 0.02 -6.60 5.38
C MET A 235 -0.05 -5.06 5.34
N SER A 236 0.71 -4.42 4.43
CA SER A 236 0.69 -2.96 4.27
C SER A 236 -0.67 -2.46 3.79
N LEU A 237 -1.27 -3.15 2.82
CA LEU A 237 -2.62 -2.83 2.33
C LEU A 237 -3.67 -2.99 3.44
N ALA A 238 -3.59 -4.07 4.24
CA ALA A 238 -4.47 -4.26 5.39
C ALA A 238 -4.29 -3.13 6.44
N ARG A 239 -3.06 -2.65 6.64
CA ARG A 239 -2.76 -1.52 7.54
C ARG A 239 -3.38 -0.21 7.07
N ILE A 240 -3.27 0.11 5.76
CA ILE A 240 -3.88 1.30 5.16
C ILE A 240 -5.41 1.18 5.25
N THR A 241 -5.97 0.04 4.87
CA THR A 241 -7.41 -0.22 4.95
C THR A 241 -7.94 -0.06 6.37
N LYS A 242 -7.22 -0.58 7.36
CA LYS A 242 -7.59 -0.41 8.77
C LYS A 242 -7.63 1.06 9.17
N ALA A 243 -6.65 1.87 8.76
CA ALA A 243 -6.63 3.30 9.05
C ALA A 243 -7.85 4.03 8.48
N VAL A 244 -8.30 3.63 7.29
CA VAL A 244 -9.53 4.16 6.66
C VAL A 244 -10.77 3.70 7.43
N LEU A 245 -10.96 2.40 7.61
CA LEU A 245 -12.19 1.83 8.16
C LEU A 245 -12.42 2.22 9.64
N ASP A 246 -11.35 2.30 10.41
CA ASP A 246 -11.39 2.66 11.84
C ASP A 246 -11.29 4.17 12.09
N ASN A 247 -11.20 5.00 11.02
CA ASN A 247 -11.06 6.45 11.11
C ASN A 247 -9.89 6.89 12.02
N GLU A 248 -8.74 6.24 11.86
CA GLU A 248 -7.65 6.32 12.85
C GLU A 248 -6.90 7.66 12.86
N ASN A 249 -6.90 8.45 11.78
CA ASN A 249 -6.00 9.58 11.56
C ASN A 249 -4.51 9.19 11.70
N SER A 250 -4.15 8.04 11.17
CA SER A 250 -2.78 7.52 11.22
C SER A 250 -1.89 8.14 10.16
N ILE A 251 -0.64 8.43 10.50
CA ILE A 251 0.38 8.88 9.53
C ILE A 251 1.01 7.66 8.88
N LEU A 252 0.82 7.52 7.56
CA LEU A 252 1.39 6.45 6.74
C LEU A 252 2.09 7.05 5.51
N SER A 253 3.17 6.43 5.05
CA SER A 253 3.85 6.84 3.81
C SER A 253 3.16 6.19 2.62
N VAL A 254 2.19 6.90 2.08
CA VAL A 254 1.34 6.45 0.96
C VAL A 254 1.55 7.37 -0.24
N SER A 255 1.24 6.87 -1.45
CA SER A 255 1.23 7.70 -2.64
C SER A 255 0.00 8.60 -2.60
N SER A 256 0.24 9.90 -2.41
CA SER A 256 -0.74 10.96 -2.25
C SER A 256 -0.55 12.03 -3.33
N TYR A 257 -1.62 12.73 -3.67
CA TYR A 257 -1.56 13.88 -4.56
C TYR A 257 -0.90 15.05 -3.84
N LEU A 258 0.07 15.68 -4.50
CA LEU A 258 0.65 16.95 -4.05
C LEU A 258 -0.01 18.13 -4.74
N ASP A 259 -0.30 19.17 -3.96
CA ASP A 259 -0.96 20.42 -4.36
C ASP A 259 -0.19 21.63 -3.82
N GLY A 260 1.12 21.62 -4.04
CA GLY A 260 2.06 22.64 -3.55
C GLY A 260 3.03 22.14 -2.49
N GLU A 261 2.72 21.04 -1.80
CA GLU A 261 3.63 20.45 -0.82
C GLU A 261 4.94 20.04 -1.49
N TYR A 262 6.04 20.17 -0.78
CA TYR A 262 7.40 19.93 -1.31
C TYR A 262 7.74 20.76 -2.57
N GLY A 263 6.97 21.83 -2.88
CA GLY A 263 7.12 22.65 -4.08
C GLY A 263 6.69 21.96 -5.39
N HIS A 264 5.87 20.91 -5.31
CA HIS A 264 5.40 20.14 -6.46
C HIS A 264 3.86 20.12 -6.55
N ASP A 265 3.36 20.16 -7.77
CA ASP A 265 1.95 20.11 -8.11
C ASP A 265 1.67 18.97 -9.11
N ASP A 266 0.42 18.54 -9.20
CA ASP A 266 -0.11 17.60 -10.20
C ASP A 266 0.69 16.29 -10.30
N VAL A 267 1.10 15.76 -9.14
CA VAL A 267 1.83 14.49 -9.04
C VAL A 267 1.30 13.65 -7.89
N TYR A 268 1.31 12.34 -8.07
CA TYR A 268 1.19 11.36 -6.99
C TYR A 268 2.57 10.83 -6.64
N ILE A 269 2.93 10.92 -5.38
CA ILE A 269 4.22 10.45 -4.86
C ILE A 269 4.08 10.05 -3.40
N SER A 270 4.95 9.18 -2.93
CA SER A 270 4.88 8.66 -1.56
C SER A 270 5.43 9.65 -0.56
N VAL A 271 4.56 10.11 0.33
CA VAL A 271 4.88 11.05 1.42
C VAL A 271 4.11 10.66 2.68
N PRO A 272 4.58 11.05 3.87
CA PRO A 272 3.82 10.88 5.09
C PRO A 272 2.49 11.63 4.98
N SER A 273 1.38 10.92 5.12
CA SER A 273 0.03 11.49 5.00
C SER A 273 -0.86 10.99 6.11
N VAL A 274 -1.73 11.83 6.62
CA VAL A 274 -2.74 11.47 7.62
C VAL A 274 -3.91 10.79 6.93
N ILE A 275 -4.14 9.53 7.26
CA ILE A 275 -5.17 8.69 6.65
C ILE A 275 -6.32 8.47 7.64
N ASN A 276 -7.53 8.69 7.15
CA ASN A 276 -8.77 8.47 7.91
C ASN A 276 -9.90 7.97 6.99
N ALA A 277 -11.14 7.98 7.49
CA ALA A 277 -12.32 7.52 6.76
C ALA A 277 -12.62 8.32 5.47
N ASP A 278 -12.14 9.55 5.36
CA ASP A 278 -12.31 10.41 4.18
C ASP A 278 -11.17 10.23 3.16
N GLY A 279 -10.17 9.39 3.48
CA GLY A 279 -8.98 9.13 2.67
C GLY A 279 -7.75 9.87 3.17
N VAL A 280 -7.07 10.61 2.31
CA VAL A 280 -5.94 11.48 2.68
C VAL A 280 -6.49 12.78 3.25
N ARG A 281 -6.44 12.94 4.57
CA ARG A 281 -6.88 14.17 5.23
C ARG A 281 -5.92 15.33 4.96
N GLU A 282 -4.62 15.07 5.05
CA GLU A 282 -3.56 16.05 4.82
C GLU A 282 -2.23 15.35 4.53
N VAL A 283 -1.39 15.96 3.74
CA VAL A 283 0.02 15.60 3.56
C VAL A 283 0.82 16.25 4.68
N VAL A 284 1.72 15.48 5.29
CA VAL A 284 2.67 16.00 6.29
C VAL A 284 3.89 16.50 5.55
N ASP A 285 3.94 17.79 5.30
CA ASP A 285 5.07 18.41 4.61
C ASP A 285 6.31 18.45 5.52
N LEU A 286 7.38 17.83 5.05
CA LEU A 286 8.67 17.83 5.71
C LEU A 286 9.52 18.94 5.09
N ASN A 287 10.12 19.80 5.91
CA ASN A 287 11.11 20.77 5.41
C ASN A 287 12.38 20.02 5.05
N LEU A 288 12.46 19.58 3.79
CA LEU A 288 13.63 18.89 3.25
C LEU A 288 14.70 19.92 2.90
N ASP A 289 15.98 19.64 3.32
CA ASP A 289 17.14 20.48 3.02
C ASP A 289 17.66 20.24 1.60
#